data_bf5e83bb4e663d87faf8c8db3f6892cc
#
_entry.id   bf5e83bb4e663d87faf8c8db3f6892cc
#
_cell.length_a   1.000
_cell.length_b   1.000
_cell.length_c   1.000
_cell.angle_alpha   90.00
_cell.angle_beta   90.00
_cell.angle_gamma   90.00
#
_symmetry.space_group_name_H-M   'P 1'
#
loop_
_entity.id
_entity.type
_entity.pdbx_description
1 polymer ?
#
loop_
_entity_poly.entity_id
_entity_poly.type
_entity_poly.pdbx_seq_one_letter_code
_entity_poly.pdbx_strand_id
1 'polypeptide(L)'
;NAAALALLAINSQRETFRDQDAVRVHPLITKGGDSVNIVPPDVRMETYVRGRTLQAIRDAGAKVDRAIQGAAWSIGARVEITQIPGYLPYRHDEELTRVYAENARALLGEDRVETAPLFTGSGDIGDLSAVMPAIIPSMGGWKGMAHHPSLEAADPYAAYVRPAQLMAMTAVDLLWDGAARARQVLDRFTPLFDRKGCLAFWQELENQKEENAPWN
;
A
#
# COMPACT_ATOMS: atom_id res chain seq x y z
N ASN A 1 -7.70 28.53 -5.41
CA ASN A 1 -7.64 28.22 -6.85
C ASN A 1 -6.51 27.25 -7.18
N ALA A 2 -5.28 27.41 -6.62
CA ALA A 2 -4.15 26.49 -6.86
C ALA A 2 -4.52 25.04 -6.53
N ALA A 3 -5.12 24.79 -5.37
CA ALA A 3 -5.55 23.43 -5.00
C ALA A 3 -6.62 22.85 -5.94
N ALA A 4 -7.57 23.66 -6.39
CA ALA A 4 -8.59 23.23 -7.35
C ALA A 4 -7.94 22.84 -8.70
N LEU A 5 -6.99 23.62 -9.20
CA LEU A 5 -6.21 23.29 -10.39
C LEU A 5 -5.35 22.04 -10.17
N ALA A 6 -4.76 21.88 -8.97
CA ALA A 6 -3.99 20.68 -8.63
C ALA A 6 -4.85 19.41 -8.65
N LEU A 7 -6.09 19.45 -8.13
CA LEU A 7 -7.02 18.32 -8.20
C LEU A 7 -7.31 17.92 -9.66
N LEU A 8 -7.54 18.90 -10.55
CA LEU A 8 -7.76 18.63 -11.97
C LEU A 8 -6.50 18.08 -12.65
N ALA A 9 -5.33 18.66 -12.37
CA ALA A 9 -4.05 18.22 -12.91
C ALA A 9 -3.70 16.79 -12.46
N ILE A 10 -3.89 16.46 -11.18
CA ILE A 10 -3.71 15.10 -10.66
C ILE A 10 -4.68 14.13 -11.35
N ASN A 11 -5.95 14.52 -11.51
CA ASN A 11 -6.92 13.68 -12.17
C ASN A 11 -6.54 13.41 -13.64
N SER A 12 -6.00 14.39 -14.35
CA SER A 12 -5.52 14.25 -15.72
C SER A 12 -4.31 13.30 -15.84
N GLN A 13 -3.52 13.12 -14.77
CA GLN A 13 -2.41 12.15 -14.78
C GLN A 13 -2.89 10.69 -14.81
N ARG A 14 -4.15 10.40 -14.50
CA ARG A 14 -4.69 9.03 -14.50
C ARG A 14 -4.56 8.36 -15.87
N GLU A 15 -4.68 9.12 -16.95
CA GLU A 15 -4.48 8.65 -18.32
C GLU A 15 -3.04 8.16 -18.61
N THR A 16 -2.09 8.55 -17.76
CA THR A 16 -0.68 8.18 -17.90
C THR A 16 -0.25 7.01 -17.03
N PHE A 17 -1.13 6.50 -16.16
CA PHE A 17 -0.85 5.34 -15.32
C PHE A 17 -1.11 4.06 -16.10
N ARG A 18 -0.21 3.10 -15.99
CA ARG A 18 -0.40 1.79 -16.62
C ARG A 18 -1.38 0.96 -15.79
N ASP A 19 -2.30 0.27 -16.43
CA ASP A 19 -3.32 -0.54 -15.74
C ASP A 19 -2.71 -1.61 -14.83
N GLN A 20 -1.62 -2.23 -15.28
CA GLN A 20 -0.90 -3.25 -14.50
C GLN A 20 -0.28 -2.73 -13.19
N ASP A 21 -0.05 -1.41 -13.08
CA ASP A 21 0.52 -0.78 -11.89
C ASP A 21 -0.53 -0.54 -10.80
N ALA A 22 -1.81 -0.64 -11.15
CA ALA A 22 -2.96 -0.48 -10.25
C ALA A 22 -2.84 0.76 -9.34
N VAL A 23 -2.39 1.87 -9.90
CA VAL A 23 -2.16 3.12 -9.15
C VAL A 23 -3.47 3.67 -8.57
N ARG A 24 -3.40 4.14 -7.33
CA ARG A 24 -4.49 4.84 -6.65
C ARG A 24 -3.97 6.14 -6.05
N VAL A 25 -4.64 7.24 -6.38
CA VAL A 25 -4.36 8.59 -5.87
C VAL A 25 -5.69 9.24 -5.52
N HIS A 26 -5.88 9.60 -4.24
CA HIS A 26 -7.12 10.19 -3.74
C HIS A 26 -6.82 11.46 -2.95
N PRO A 27 -6.65 12.61 -3.61
CA PRO A 27 -6.36 13.86 -2.93
C PRO A 27 -7.59 14.39 -2.19
N LEU A 28 -7.35 14.96 -1.00
CA LEU A 28 -8.33 15.60 -0.14
C LEU A 28 -7.83 16.99 0.24
N ILE A 29 -8.67 18.03 0.06
CA ILE A 29 -8.39 19.36 0.60
C ILE A 29 -8.74 19.34 2.09
N THR A 30 -7.73 19.49 2.95
CA THR A 30 -7.89 19.47 4.41
C THR A 30 -8.11 20.88 4.98
N LYS A 31 -7.66 21.92 4.25
CA LYS A 31 -7.92 23.32 4.56
C LYS A 31 -8.13 24.12 3.26
N GLY A 32 -9.29 24.74 3.11
CA GLY A 32 -9.68 25.49 1.90
C GLY A 32 -9.84 27.00 2.10
N GLY A 33 -9.80 27.49 3.34
CA GLY A 33 -10.01 28.88 3.73
C GLY A 33 -10.96 29.01 4.91
N ASP A 34 -11.03 30.19 5.47
CA ASP A 34 -11.78 30.48 6.70
C ASP A 34 -13.01 31.39 6.47
N SER A 35 -13.03 32.16 5.38
CA SER A 35 -14.11 33.10 5.05
C SER A 35 -14.25 33.30 3.55
N VAL A 36 -15.49 33.45 3.08
CA VAL A 36 -15.82 33.59 1.63
C VAL A 36 -15.37 34.90 1.01
N ASN A 37 -15.11 35.94 1.83
CA ASN A 37 -14.69 37.26 1.39
C ASN A 37 -13.17 37.51 1.49
N ILE A 38 -12.40 36.46 1.82
CA ILE A 38 -10.95 36.54 1.95
C ILE A 38 -10.32 35.46 1.04
N VAL A 39 -9.34 35.89 0.24
CA VAL A 39 -8.50 34.92 -0.51
C VAL A 39 -7.62 34.17 0.50
N PRO A 40 -7.75 32.84 0.61
CA PRO A 40 -7.00 32.07 1.60
C PRO A 40 -5.49 32.16 1.37
N PRO A 41 -4.70 32.57 2.37
CA PRO A 41 -3.25 32.62 2.29
C PRO A 41 -2.59 31.22 2.46
N ASP A 42 -3.30 30.28 3.08
CA ASP A 42 -2.86 28.93 3.37
C ASP A 42 -3.97 27.94 3.00
N VAL A 43 -3.69 27.11 2.00
CA VAL A 43 -4.56 26.01 1.57
C VAL A 43 -3.76 24.72 1.64
N ARG A 44 -4.36 23.65 2.22
CA ARG A 44 -3.68 22.37 2.45
C ARG A 44 -4.41 21.22 1.77
N MET A 45 -3.63 20.31 1.24
CA MET A 45 -4.13 19.10 0.59
C MET A 45 -3.28 17.91 1.03
N GLU A 46 -3.93 16.79 1.25
CA GLU A 46 -3.28 15.51 1.57
C GLU A 46 -3.68 14.44 0.56
N THR A 47 -2.77 13.54 0.26
CA THR A 47 -3.07 12.40 -0.62
C THR A 47 -2.16 11.22 -0.31
N TYR A 48 -2.66 10.00 -0.52
CA TYR A 48 -1.83 8.81 -0.66
C TYR A 48 -1.60 8.52 -2.14
N VAL A 49 -0.37 8.12 -2.46
CA VAL A 49 -0.04 7.51 -3.75
C VAL A 49 0.25 6.04 -3.50
N ARG A 50 -0.59 5.17 -4.05
CA ARG A 50 -0.46 3.71 -3.93
C ARG A 50 -0.28 3.09 -5.29
N GLY A 51 0.42 1.97 -5.35
CA GLY A 51 0.62 1.19 -6.56
C GLY A 51 1.04 -0.24 -6.23
N ARG A 52 1.02 -1.09 -7.24
CA ARG A 52 1.36 -2.51 -7.09
C ARG A 52 2.83 -2.74 -6.73
N THR A 53 3.71 -1.86 -7.19
CA THR A 53 5.15 -1.95 -6.99
C THR A 53 5.72 -0.63 -6.51
N LEU A 54 6.89 -0.67 -5.87
CA LEU A 54 7.61 0.53 -5.48
C LEU A 54 7.91 1.45 -6.68
N GLN A 55 8.26 0.87 -7.83
CA GLN A 55 8.50 1.63 -9.06
C GLN A 55 7.25 2.37 -9.54
N ALA A 56 6.08 1.72 -9.47
CA ALA A 56 4.80 2.33 -9.81
C ALA A 56 4.44 3.50 -8.87
N ILE A 57 4.73 3.33 -7.57
CA ILE A 57 4.52 4.38 -6.56
C ILE A 57 5.43 5.58 -6.82
N ARG A 58 6.72 5.36 -7.08
CA ARG A 58 7.68 6.42 -7.40
C ARG A 58 7.31 7.19 -8.69
N ASP A 59 6.95 6.48 -9.76
CA ASP A 59 6.51 7.11 -11.01
C ASP A 59 5.25 7.95 -10.80
N ALA A 60 4.25 7.38 -10.13
CA ALA A 60 3.00 8.08 -9.84
C ALA A 60 3.22 9.29 -8.91
N GLY A 61 4.06 9.15 -7.88
CA GLY A 61 4.42 10.23 -6.96
C GLY A 61 5.07 11.41 -7.68
N ALA A 62 6.05 11.14 -8.54
CA ALA A 62 6.70 12.18 -9.35
C ALA A 62 5.71 12.91 -10.28
N LYS A 63 4.72 12.19 -10.83
CA LYS A 63 3.66 12.78 -11.65
C LYS A 63 2.71 13.64 -10.83
N VAL A 64 2.37 13.21 -9.61
CA VAL A 64 1.52 13.97 -8.67
C VAL A 64 2.22 15.24 -8.23
N ASP A 65 3.49 15.16 -7.81
CA ASP A 65 4.29 16.33 -7.42
C ASP A 65 4.34 17.37 -8.54
N ARG A 66 4.66 16.93 -9.77
CA ARG A 66 4.68 17.81 -10.95
C ARG A 66 3.33 18.44 -11.25
N ALA A 67 2.23 17.72 -11.05
CA ALA A 67 0.88 18.24 -11.23
C ALA A 67 0.56 19.33 -10.20
N ILE A 68 0.96 19.14 -8.94
CA ILE A 68 0.79 20.11 -7.85
C ILE A 68 1.62 21.36 -8.12
N GLN A 69 2.91 21.19 -8.44
CA GLN A 69 3.82 22.28 -8.76
C GLN A 69 3.34 23.11 -9.95
N GLY A 70 2.99 22.45 -11.06
CA GLY A 70 2.49 23.13 -12.25
C GLY A 70 1.19 23.90 -12.01
N ALA A 71 0.28 23.36 -11.21
CA ALA A 71 -0.94 24.03 -10.83
C ALA A 71 -0.70 25.29 -9.97
N ALA A 72 0.20 25.20 -8.98
CA ALA A 72 0.57 26.35 -8.15
C ALA A 72 1.30 27.42 -8.99
N TRP A 73 2.27 27.06 -9.78
CA TRP A 73 3.05 27.97 -10.61
C TRP A 73 2.20 28.67 -11.67
N SER A 74 1.19 28.02 -12.22
CA SER A 74 0.32 28.62 -13.25
C SER A 74 -0.43 29.88 -12.78
N ILE A 75 -0.55 30.07 -11.47
CA ILE A 75 -1.19 31.26 -10.87
C ILE A 75 -0.24 32.03 -9.93
N GLY A 76 1.08 31.79 -10.00
CA GLY A 76 2.08 32.48 -9.19
C GLY A 76 2.04 32.13 -7.69
N ALA A 77 1.49 30.98 -7.31
CA ALA A 77 1.46 30.54 -5.92
C ALA A 77 2.73 29.75 -5.57
N ARG A 78 3.20 29.92 -4.32
CA ARG A 78 4.23 29.06 -3.74
C ARG A 78 3.60 27.75 -3.31
N VAL A 79 4.36 26.65 -3.43
CA VAL A 79 3.94 25.34 -2.95
C VAL A 79 5.04 24.69 -2.13
N GLU A 80 4.64 24.05 -1.06
CA GLU A 80 5.48 23.19 -0.23
C GLU A 80 4.93 21.76 -0.32
N ILE A 81 5.78 20.79 -0.64
CA ILE A 81 5.43 19.38 -0.72
C ILE A 81 6.23 18.61 0.32
N THR A 82 5.54 18.03 1.29
CA THR A 82 6.12 17.13 2.28
C THR A 82 5.76 15.70 1.93
N GLN A 83 6.76 14.86 1.69
CA GLN A 83 6.57 13.44 1.47
C GLN A 83 6.81 12.69 2.78
N ILE A 84 5.80 11.94 3.23
CA ILE A 84 5.87 11.10 4.42
C ILE A 84 5.82 9.65 3.94
N PRO A 85 6.78 8.79 4.31
CA PRO A 85 6.75 7.38 3.96
C PRO A 85 5.47 6.72 4.45
N GLY A 86 4.78 6.02 3.54
CA GLY A 86 3.69 5.12 3.87
C GLY A 86 4.17 3.67 3.86
N TYR A 87 3.29 2.73 4.14
CA TYR A 87 3.60 1.31 4.05
C TYR A 87 3.85 0.87 2.61
N LEU A 88 4.76 -0.07 2.43
CA LEU A 88 4.98 -0.75 1.16
C LEU A 88 3.77 -1.63 0.76
N PRO A 89 3.57 -1.86 -0.54
CA PRO A 89 2.56 -2.80 -1.01
C PRO A 89 2.89 -4.23 -0.56
N TYR A 90 1.85 -5.03 -0.30
CA TYR A 90 2.01 -6.43 0.05
C TYR A 90 2.68 -7.23 -1.08
N ARG A 91 3.71 -7.97 -0.73
CA ARG A 91 4.43 -8.87 -1.60
C ARG A 91 4.37 -10.27 -1.01
N HIS A 92 3.40 -11.06 -1.46
CA HIS A 92 3.22 -12.42 -0.96
C HIS A 92 4.33 -13.32 -1.49
N ASP A 93 4.98 -14.04 -0.60
CA ASP A 93 5.95 -15.07 -0.97
C ASP A 93 5.24 -16.29 -1.57
N GLU A 94 5.68 -16.72 -2.75
CA GLU A 94 5.01 -17.79 -3.52
C GLU A 94 5.12 -19.15 -2.83
N GLU A 95 6.30 -19.50 -2.29
CA GLU A 95 6.51 -20.79 -1.63
C GLU A 95 5.74 -20.88 -0.32
N LEU A 96 5.78 -19.81 0.50
CA LEU A 96 5.02 -19.76 1.73
C LEU A 96 3.51 -19.76 1.45
N THR A 97 3.05 -19.06 0.39
CA THR A 97 1.66 -19.12 -0.08
C THR A 97 1.25 -20.54 -0.44
N ARG A 98 2.12 -21.29 -1.12
CA ARG A 98 1.85 -22.69 -1.51
C ARG A 98 1.69 -23.58 -0.28
N VAL A 99 2.60 -23.50 0.71
CA VAL A 99 2.49 -24.26 1.95
C VAL A 99 1.20 -23.96 2.70
N TYR A 100 0.85 -22.68 2.82
CA TYR A 100 -0.41 -22.27 3.45
C TYR A 100 -1.64 -22.76 2.68
N ALA A 101 -1.64 -22.67 1.35
CA ALA A 101 -2.75 -23.08 0.52
C ALA A 101 -2.97 -24.60 0.53
N GLU A 102 -1.90 -25.41 0.61
CA GLU A 102 -1.99 -26.87 0.81
C GLU A 102 -2.75 -27.19 2.11
N ASN A 103 -2.39 -26.54 3.21
CA ASN A 103 -3.07 -26.68 4.50
C ASN A 103 -4.52 -26.20 4.46
N ALA A 104 -4.76 -25.06 3.78
CA ALA A 104 -6.12 -24.55 3.63
C ALA A 104 -7.03 -25.51 2.87
N ARG A 105 -6.54 -26.11 1.78
CA ARG A 105 -7.29 -27.13 1.02
C ARG A 105 -7.55 -28.39 1.85
N ALA A 106 -6.55 -28.84 2.60
CA ALA A 106 -6.70 -30.00 3.48
C ALA A 106 -7.73 -29.78 4.59
N LEU A 107 -7.78 -28.57 5.16
CA LEU A 107 -8.70 -28.24 6.27
C LEU A 107 -10.11 -27.86 5.80
N LEU A 108 -10.21 -27.13 4.69
CA LEU A 108 -11.46 -26.49 4.26
C LEU A 108 -12.13 -27.17 3.08
N GLY A 109 -11.38 -27.94 2.30
CA GLY A 109 -11.77 -28.52 1.01
C GLY A 109 -11.28 -27.65 -0.16
N GLU A 110 -11.04 -28.30 -1.30
CA GLU A 110 -10.49 -27.67 -2.53
C GLU A 110 -11.36 -26.49 -3.01
N ASP A 111 -12.69 -26.67 -3.02
CA ASP A 111 -13.65 -25.68 -3.51
C ASP A 111 -13.80 -24.43 -2.60
N ARG A 112 -13.16 -24.44 -1.45
CA ARG A 112 -13.23 -23.35 -0.47
C ARG A 112 -12.00 -22.45 -0.46
N VAL A 113 -10.99 -22.78 -1.28
CA VAL A 113 -9.73 -22.03 -1.36
C VAL A 113 -9.61 -21.36 -2.71
N GLU A 114 -9.73 -20.06 -2.69
CA GLU A 114 -9.61 -19.24 -3.89
C GLU A 114 -8.26 -18.53 -3.92
N THR A 115 -7.68 -18.39 -5.11
CA THR A 115 -6.59 -17.43 -5.31
C THR A 115 -7.20 -16.04 -5.37
N ALA A 116 -6.88 -15.21 -4.41
CA ALA A 116 -7.40 -13.85 -4.38
C ALA A 116 -6.99 -13.07 -5.64
N PRO A 117 -7.90 -12.26 -6.20
CA PRO A 117 -7.53 -11.30 -7.22
C PRO A 117 -6.48 -10.34 -6.69
N LEU A 118 -5.82 -9.63 -7.59
CA LEU A 118 -4.80 -8.65 -7.27
C LEU A 118 -5.26 -7.71 -6.15
N PHE A 119 -4.62 -7.81 -4.98
CA PHE A 119 -4.87 -6.91 -3.85
C PHE A 119 -3.84 -5.77 -3.87
N THR A 120 -4.33 -4.53 -3.88
CA THR A 120 -3.50 -3.31 -3.95
C THR A 120 -3.39 -2.62 -2.59
N GLY A 121 -3.58 -3.37 -1.51
CA GLY A 121 -3.39 -2.88 -0.14
C GLY A 121 -1.92 -2.69 0.21
N SER A 122 -1.70 -1.89 1.24
CA SER A 122 -0.40 -1.68 1.88
C SER A 122 -0.59 -1.70 3.40
N GLY A 123 0.45 -2.06 4.12
CA GLY A 123 0.46 -2.15 5.57
C GLY A 123 1.83 -2.62 6.07
N ASP A 124 1.99 -2.74 7.37
CA ASP A 124 3.21 -3.20 8.05
C ASP A 124 3.74 -4.56 7.53
N ILE A 125 2.84 -5.47 7.14
CA ILE A 125 3.26 -6.72 6.48
C ILE A 125 3.88 -6.45 5.10
N GLY A 126 3.52 -5.36 4.43
CA GLY A 126 4.17 -4.93 3.19
C GLY A 126 5.64 -4.61 3.41
N ASP A 127 5.94 -3.89 4.48
CA ASP A 127 7.32 -3.56 4.87
C ASP A 127 8.12 -4.82 5.23
N LEU A 128 7.53 -5.74 5.99
CA LEU A 128 8.15 -7.03 6.31
C LEU A 128 8.38 -7.87 5.05
N SER A 129 7.42 -7.91 4.13
CA SER A 129 7.51 -8.68 2.88
C SER A 129 8.59 -8.18 1.92
N ALA A 130 9.08 -6.97 2.12
CA ALA A 130 10.21 -6.42 1.37
C ALA A 130 11.56 -7.03 1.79
N VAL A 131 11.68 -7.54 3.02
CA VAL A 131 12.95 -8.02 3.61
C VAL A 131 12.92 -9.48 4.05
N MET A 132 11.74 -10.10 4.17
CA MET A 132 11.58 -11.50 4.57
C MET A 132 10.35 -12.14 3.91
N PRO A 133 10.29 -13.47 3.76
CA PRO A 133 9.09 -14.15 3.26
C PRO A 133 7.89 -13.85 4.17
N ALA A 134 6.81 -13.36 3.60
CA ALA A 134 5.58 -13.05 4.31
C ALA A 134 4.35 -13.29 3.45
N ILE A 135 3.23 -13.61 4.09
CA ILE A 135 1.90 -13.69 3.48
C ILE A 135 0.86 -13.06 4.40
N ILE A 136 -0.23 -12.61 3.83
CA ILE A 136 -1.41 -12.11 4.55
C ILE A 136 -2.67 -12.76 3.97
N PRO A 137 -2.97 -14.00 4.35
CA PRO A 137 -4.14 -14.69 3.83
C PRO A 137 -5.43 -14.10 4.42
N SER A 138 -6.48 -14.05 3.60
CA SER A 138 -7.81 -13.65 4.03
C SER A 138 -8.66 -14.86 4.42
N MET A 139 -9.52 -14.71 5.43
CA MET A 139 -10.44 -15.74 5.89
C MET A 139 -11.87 -15.22 5.92
N GLY A 140 -12.82 -16.10 5.63
CA GLY A 140 -14.25 -15.86 5.80
C GLY A 140 -14.68 -15.75 7.26
N GLY A 141 -16.01 -15.73 7.49
CA GLY A 141 -16.60 -15.63 8.82
C GLY A 141 -16.96 -14.22 9.25
N TRP A 142 -16.63 -13.22 8.43
CA TRP A 142 -16.91 -11.81 8.67
C TRP A 142 -18.13 -11.35 7.87
N LYS A 143 -18.87 -10.38 8.42
CA LYS A 143 -19.96 -9.66 7.78
C LYS A 143 -19.77 -8.16 7.98
N GLY A 144 -20.27 -7.35 7.05
CA GLY A 144 -20.10 -5.90 7.05
C GLY A 144 -18.92 -5.44 6.20
N MET A 145 -18.60 -4.15 6.29
CA MET A 145 -17.52 -3.54 5.51
C MET A 145 -16.25 -3.40 6.35
N ALA A 146 -15.10 -3.69 5.74
CA ALA A 146 -13.81 -3.40 6.35
C ALA A 146 -13.68 -1.89 6.69
N HIS A 147 -13.05 -1.56 7.82
CA HIS A 147 -12.90 -0.19 8.34
C HIS A 147 -14.23 0.53 8.67
N HIS A 148 -15.30 -0.22 8.89
CA HIS A 148 -16.60 0.35 9.22
C HIS A 148 -17.15 -0.29 10.51
N PRO A 149 -17.93 0.44 11.35
CA PRO A 149 -18.52 -0.10 12.58
C PRO A 149 -19.45 -1.31 12.40
N SER A 150 -19.90 -1.58 11.16
CA SER A 150 -20.72 -2.75 10.84
C SER A 150 -19.93 -4.05 10.70
N LEU A 151 -18.59 -4.01 10.77
CA LEU A 151 -17.77 -5.23 10.68
C LEU A 151 -17.96 -6.06 11.95
N GLU A 152 -18.45 -7.28 11.79
CA GLU A 152 -18.67 -8.24 12.87
C GLU A 152 -18.23 -9.65 12.49
N ALA A 153 -17.83 -10.45 13.46
CA ALA A 153 -17.57 -11.88 13.28
C ALA A 153 -18.90 -12.64 13.26
N ALA A 154 -19.47 -12.82 12.08
CA ALA A 154 -20.75 -13.52 11.91
C ALA A 154 -20.64 -15.04 12.16
N ASP A 155 -19.48 -15.63 11.86
CA ASP A 155 -19.09 -17.00 12.21
C ASP A 155 -17.75 -16.95 12.98
N PRO A 156 -17.76 -16.90 14.32
CA PRO A 156 -16.54 -16.80 15.13
C PRO A 156 -15.58 -17.98 14.93
N TYR A 157 -16.09 -19.16 14.62
CA TYR A 157 -15.25 -20.31 14.37
C TYR A 157 -14.46 -20.13 13.06
N ALA A 158 -15.12 -19.69 12.00
CA ALA A 158 -14.47 -19.41 10.73
C ALA A 158 -13.52 -18.19 10.82
N ALA A 159 -13.92 -17.16 11.59
CA ALA A 159 -13.15 -15.92 11.69
C ALA A 159 -11.90 -16.05 12.56
N TYR A 160 -11.91 -16.88 13.61
CA TYR A 160 -10.82 -16.93 14.58
C TYR A 160 -10.17 -18.32 14.70
N VAL A 161 -10.98 -19.40 14.77
CA VAL A 161 -10.41 -20.74 15.01
C VAL A 161 -9.74 -21.30 13.78
N ARG A 162 -10.38 -21.21 12.62
CA ARG A 162 -9.79 -21.73 11.36
C ARG A 162 -8.47 -21.07 10.98
N PRO A 163 -8.32 -19.73 10.99
CA PRO A 163 -7.02 -19.12 10.73
C PRO A 163 -5.96 -19.54 11.74
N ALA A 164 -6.30 -19.69 13.03
CA ALA A 164 -5.36 -20.19 14.03
C ALA A 164 -4.90 -21.63 13.73
N GLN A 165 -5.82 -22.52 13.32
CA GLN A 165 -5.49 -23.86 12.89
C GLN A 165 -4.56 -23.85 11.66
N LEU A 166 -4.86 -23.04 10.66
CA LEU A 166 -4.03 -22.92 9.44
C LEU A 166 -2.63 -22.38 9.73
N MET A 167 -2.52 -21.38 10.61
CA MET A 167 -1.22 -20.88 11.05
C MET A 167 -0.43 -21.98 11.79
N ALA A 168 -1.07 -22.74 12.69
CA ALA A 168 -0.42 -23.84 13.40
C ALA A 168 0.04 -24.95 12.46
N MET A 169 -0.82 -25.38 11.53
CA MET A 169 -0.46 -26.39 10.50
C MET A 169 0.71 -25.93 9.65
N THR A 170 0.67 -24.68 9.19
CA THR A 170 1.75 -24.10 8.38
C THR A 170 3.06 -24.02 9.17
N ALA A 171 3.01 -23.63 10.44
CA ALA A 171 4.19 -23.61 11.31
C ALA A 171 4.77 -25.01 11.53
N VAL A 172 3.93 -26.03 11.71
CA VAL A 172 4.36 -27.43 11.82
C VAL A 172 5.06 -27.85 10.52
N ASP A 173 4.45 -27.62 9.36
CA ASP A 173 5.03 -27.98 8.07
C ASP A 173 6.38 -27.29 7.79
N LEU A 174 6.50 -26.03 8.17
CA LEU A 174 7.75 -25.27 8.02
C LEU A 174 8.87 -25.81 8.91
N LEU A 175 8.53 -26.24 10.13
CA LEU A 175 9.52 -26.63 11.15
C LEU A 175 9.81 -28.13 11.17
N TRP A 176 8.93 -28.95 10.59
CA TRP A 176 9.11 -30.41 10.54
C TRP A 176 10.34 -30.81 9.72
N ASP A 177 10.83 -32.02 9.97
CA ASP A 177 11.98 -32.60 9.26
C ASP A 177 13.19 -31.65 9.20
N GLY A 178 13.60 -31.17 10.38
CA GLY A 178 14.71 -30.23 10.49
C GLY A 178 14.49 -28.92 9.76
N ALA A 179 13.24 -28.47 9.61
CA ALA A 179 12.82 -27.23 8.94
C ALA A 179 13.17 -27.20 7.43
N ALA A 180 13.06 -28.32 6.73
CA ALA A 180 13.40 -28.41 5.32
C ALA A 180 12.56 -27.47 4.45
N ARG A 181 11.24 -27.38 4.70
CA ARG A 181 10.35 -26.45 3.97
C ARG A 181 10.68 -24.99 4.27
N ALA A 182 10.98 -24.62 5.53
CA ALA A 182 11.39 -23.25 5.85
C ALA A 182 12.68 -22.85 5.13
N ARG A 183 13.67 -23.76 5.07
CA ARG A 183 14.90 -23.50 4.30
C ARG A 183 14.60 -23.31 2.81
N GLN A 184 13.74 -24.12 2.22
CA GLN A 184 13.33 -23.98 0.82
C GLN A 184 12.68 -22.60 0.55
N VAL A 185 11.81 -22.12 1.45
CA VAL A 185 11.21 -20.78 1.37
C VAL A 185 12.31 -19.70 1.40
N LEU A 186 13.25 -19.79 2.36
CA LEU A 186 14.35 -18.83 2.49
C LEU A 186 15.31 -18.85 1.30
N ASP A 187 15.66 -20.01 0.77
CA ASP A 187 16.58 -20.18 -0.36
C ASP A 187 16.03 -19.60 -1.68
N ARG A 188 14.70 -19.58 -1.82
CA ARG A 188 14.02 -19.01 -3.00
C ARG A 188 13.65 -17.55 -2.85
N PHE A 189 13.62 -17.04 -1.62
CA PHE A 189 13.24 -15.68 -1.37
C PHE A 189 14.32 -14.69 -1.84
N THR A 190 13.89 -13.67 -2.58
CA THR A 190 14.76 -12.57 -2.95
C THR A 190 14.22 -11.29 -2.29
N PRO A 191 14.90 -10.73 -1.28
CA PRO A 191 14.47 -9.49 -0.64
C PRO A 191 14.51 -8.32 -1.62
N LEU A 192 13.60 -7.37 -1.46
CA LEU A 192 13.59 -6.12 -2.21
C LEU A 192 14.74 -5.20 -1.76
N PHE A 193 15.08 -5.28 -0.48
CA PHE A 193 16.14 -4.52 0.16
C PHE A 193 16.97 -5.42 1.08
N ASP A 194 18.26 -5.19 1.15
CA ASP A 194 19.04 -5.55 2.32
C ASP A 194 18.76 -4.56 3.48
N ARG A 195 19.31 -4.83 4.66
CA ARG A 195 19.09 -3.97 5.84
C ARG A 195 19.50 -2.51 5.60
N LYS A 196 20.63 -2.27 4.94
CA LYS A 196 21.12 -0.92 4.67
C LYS A 196 20.23 -0.22 3.65
N GLY A 197 19.87 -0.90 2.58
CA GLY A 197 18.98 -0.40 1.54
C GLY A 197 17.59 -0.07 2.06
N CYS A 198 17.05 -0.87 2.98
CA CYS A 198 15.78 -0.60 3.64
C CYS A 198 15.82 0.72 4.45
N LEU A 199 16.83 0.89 5.29
CA LEU A 199 17.00 2.13 6.06
C LEU A 199 17.23 3.35 5.17
N ALA A 200 18.07 3.22 4.14
CA ALA A 200 18.32 4.30 3.18
C ALA A 200 17.05 4.69 2.41
N PHE A 201 16.24 3.70 2.03
CA PHE A 201 14.95 3.94 1.37
C PHE A 201 14.00 4.81 2.20
N TRP A 202 13.85 4.51 3.49
CA TRP A 202 13.00 5.29 4.38
C TRP A 202 13.55 6.71 4.59
N GLN A 203 14.85 6.86 4.78
CA GLN A 203 15.49 8.17 4.89
C GLN A 203 15.37 9.04 3.64
N GLU A 204 15.44 8.43 2.45
CA GLU A 204 15.26 9.13 1.17
C GLU A 204 13.85 9.69 1.00
N LEU A 205 12.83 8.99 1.52
CA LEU A 205 11.43 9.40 1.39
C LEU A 205 11.03 10.51 2.36
N GLU A 206 11.73 10.69 3.47
CA GLU A 206 11.49 11.79 4.43
C GLU A 206 12.05 13.12 3.88
N ASN A 207 11.65 13.51 2.68
CA ASN A 207 12.08 14.76 2.08
C ASN A 207 10.96 15.80 2.12
N GLN A 208 11.29 16.97 2.65
CA GLN A 208 10.47 18.17 2.52
C GLN A 208 10.98 18.98 1.34
N LYS A 209 10.09 19.34 0.40
CA LYS A 209 10.43 20.15 -0.77
C LYS A 209 9.63 21.44 -0.72
N GLU A 210 10.33 22.58 -0.74
CA GLU A 210 9.73 23.89 -0.98
C GLU A 210 10.04 24.31 -2.43
N GLU A 211 8.98 24.60 -3.18
CA GLU A 211 9.09 24.93 -4.60
C GLU A 211 8.45 26.29 -4.86
N ASN A 212 9.24 27.22 -5.33
CA ASN A 212 8.78 28.51 -5.82
C ASN A 212 8.58 28.47 -7.32
N ALA A 213 7.68 29.31 -7.82
CA ALA A 213 7.54 29.48 -9.28
C ALA A 213 8.88 29.95 -9.87
N PRO A 214 9.31 29.38 -11.02
CA PRO A 214 10.64 29.64 -11.59
C PRO A 214 10.89 31.08 -12.06
N TRP A 215 9.84 31.90 -12.09
CA TRP A 215 9.87 33.32 -12.48
C TRP A 215 9.69 34.30 -11.30
N ASN A 216 9.78 33.87 -10.07
CA ASN A 216 9.78 34.73 -8.88
C ASN A 216 11.20 35.09 -8.47
#